data_ce16c68c6c92744d95960ce4276b825d
#
_entry.id   ce16c68c6c92744d95960ce4276b825d
#
_cell.length_a   1.000
_cell.length_b   1.000
_cell.length_c   1.000
_cell.angle_alpha   90.00
_cell.angle_beta   90.00
_cell.angle_gamma   90.00
#
_symmetry.space_group_name_H-M   'P 1'
#
loop_
_entity.id
_entity.type
_entity.pdbx_description
1 polymer ?
#
loop_
_entity_poly.entity_id
_entity_poly.type
_entity_poly.pdbx_seq_one_letter_code
_entity_poly.pdbx_strand_id
1 'polypeptide(L)'
;MGSDEEIFRPGSSSDGEVRAGILVTGTEVLTATIRDENGPWLSEQLSGIGVELVEILVVADHPGDLLSGLEHMKSIGIDLIITTGGLGPTADDLTAEVVAAFCGREMELDEEMEAKIAAILARFAASAKLDLSADALNEANRKQAMIPVGAVALDPVGTAPGLIVPGQYESDPLVLVLPGPPRELRPMWEAAQGTPELREVLDRATQLEKYRLRMFGTPESELAMSLREIEKGGLPFDGLEITTCLRKGEVEVDVRYREAASGAAEQLKEELRQRHERSLYSLDGRTVDEVVAGLLAGRRLGLAESCSAGLLAARITDVPGSSEYFAGGVVSYSNEAKRDLLGVDQGLLDEFGAVSAEVAEAMAIGALERFDADVAVAITGIAGPGGGSDEKPVGLVHFNVRTSEGGVRTAAPVIPGGRRDIRERSALVAMHLLREMLS
;
A
#
# COMPACT_ATOMS: atom_id res chain seq x y z
N MET A 1 34.59 -0.88 -23.52
CA MET A 1 33.91 -1.91 -22.74
C MET A 1 34.20 -1.54 -21.29
N GLY A 2 33.40 -0.69 -20.73
CA GLY A 2 33.42 -0.25 -19.33
C GLY A 2 32.05 -0.53 -18.78
N SER A 3 32.01 -1.23 -17.67
CA SER A 3 30.85 -1.79 -16.99
C SER A 3 29.84 -0.72 -16.56
N ASP A 4 28.67 -0.75 -17.18
CA ASP A 4 27.49 0.09 -16.88
C ASP A 4 26.64 -0.49 -15.73
N GLU A 5 27.27 -1.05 -14.69
CA GLU A 5 26.54 -1.75 -13.62
C GLU A 5 26.89 -1.21 -12.23
N GLU A 6 26.77 0.09 -11.97
CA GLU A 6 26.83 0.56 -10.56
C GLU A 6 26.17 1.93 -10.41
N ILE A 7 24.83 1.99 -10.49
CA ILE A 7 24.07 3.20 -10.11
C ILE A 7 23.22 2.98 -8.86
N PHE A 8 23.02 1.74 -8.46
CA PHE A 8 22.37 1.40 -7.19
C PHE A 8 23.37 0.60 -6.35
N ARG A 9 24.14 1.26 -5.51
CA ARG A 9 24.70 0.59 -4.34
C ARG A 9 23.59 0.60 -3.28
N PRO A 10 23.00 -0.56 -2.93
CA PRO A 10 22.37 -0.67 -1.62
C PRO A 10 23.47 -0.28 -0.62
N GLY A 11 23.14 0.65 0.29
CA GLY A 11 24.09 1.14 1.26
C GLY A 11 24.82 -0.05 1.88
N SER A 12 26.14 -0.02 1.88
CA SER A 12 26.92 -1.01 2.63
C SER A 12 26.40 -0.98 4.05
N SER A 13 25.94 -2.14 4.57
CA SER A 13 25.50 -2.30 5.95
C SER A 13 26.49 -1.55 6.85
N SER A 14 26.07 -0.40 7.39
CA SER A 14 26.90 0.34 8.34
C SER A 14 26.89 -0.45 9.64
N ASP A 15 28.05 -0.72 10.21
CA ASP A 15 28.19 -1.32 11.54
C ASP A 15 27.26 -0.58 12.53
N GLY A 16 26.22 -1.27 13.05
CA GLY A 16 25.33 -0.76 14.08
C GLY A 16 23.86 -0.54 13.68
N GLU A 17 23.43 -0.89 12.48
CA GLU A 17 22.01 -0.83 12.11
C GLU A 17 21.26 -2.08 12.58
N VAL A 18 20.06 -1.89 13.16
CA VAL A 18 19.16 -3.00 13.52
C VAL A 18 18.60 -3.63 12.26
N ARG A 19 18.83 -4.92 12.08
CA ARG A 19 18.40 -5.70 10.92
C ARG A 19 17.20 -6.56 11.26
N ALA A 20 16.13 -6.46 10.47
CA ALA A 20 14.91 -7.27 10.65
C ALA A 20 14.66 -8.18 9.47
N GLY A 21 14.02 -9.32 9.75
CA GLY A 21 13.46 -10.24 8.76
C GLY A 21 11.99 -10.52 9.07
N ILE A 22 11.15 -10.66 8.04
CA ILE A 22 9.75 -11.02 8.18
C ILE A 22 9.54 -12.42 7.62
N LEU A 23 8.93 -13.31 8.41
CA LEU A 23 8.60 -14.68 8.02
C LEU A 23 7.08 -14.87 8.03
N VAL A 24 6.49 -14.85 6.85
CA VAL A 24 5.06 -15.06 6.66
C VAL A 24 4.79 -16.54 6.51
N THR A 25 3.98 -17.12 7.38
CA THR A 25 3.55 -18.53 7.31
C THR A 25 2.08 -18.60 6.90
N GLY A 26 1.81 -19.50 5.97
CA GLY A 26 0.47 -19.72 5.41
C GLY A 26 0.55 -20.34 4.02
N THR A 27 0.11 -21.57 3.88
CA THR A 27 0.07 -22.26 2.58
C THR A 27 -0.80 -21.50 1.57
N GLU A 28 -1.88 -20.85 2.03
CA GLU A 28 -2.76 -20.03 1.21
C GLU A 28 -2.07 -18.74 0.71
N VAL A 29 -1.13 -18.18 1.48
CA VAL A 29 -0.32 -17.04 1.07
C VAL A 29 0.74 -17.49 0.07
N LEU A 30 1.44 -18.59 0.38
CA LEU A 30 2.46 -19.15 -0.51
C LEU A 30 1.90 -19.52 -1.88
N THR A 31 0.68 -20.07 -1.93
CA THR A 31 -0.02 -20.41 -3.18
C THR A 31 -0.74 -19.23 -3.85
N ALA A 32 -0.59 -18.01 -3.30
CA ALA A 32 -1.26 -16.81 -3.78
C ALA A 32 -2.81 -16.90 -3.83
N THR A 33 -3.40 -17.80 -3.04
CA THR A 33 -4.86 -17.86 -2.82
C THR A 33 -5.34 -16.66 -2.02
N ILE A 34 -4.54 -16.25 -1.04
CA ILE A 34 -4.68 -15.00 -0.29
C ILE A 34 -3.45 -14.14 -0.55
N ARG A 35 -3.66 -12.85 -0.75
CA ARG A 35 -2.56 -11.90 -0.90
C ARG A 35 -1.98 -11.55 0.47
N ASP A 36 -0.65 -11.56 0.58
CA ASP A 36 0.03 -11.04 1.76
C ASP A 36 -0.20 -9.53 1.91
N GLU A 37 -0.79 -9.13 3.03
CA GLU A 37 -0.97 -7.73 3.45
C GLU A 37 -0.05 -7.36 4.62
N ASN A 38 0.44 -8.36 5.36
CA ASN A 38 1.20 -8.17 6.58
C ASN A 38 2.66 -7.79 6.29
N GLY A 39 3.33 -8.52 5.41
CA GLY A 39 4.73 -8.27 5.06
C GLY A 39 4.95 -6.83 4.56
N PRO A 40 4.22 -6.35 3.55
CA PRO A 40 4.32 -4.97 3.09
C PRO A 40 4.02 -3.93 4.18
N TRP A 41 2.98 -4.15 5.00
CA TRP A 41 2.63 -3.23 6.08
C TRP A 41 3.72 -3.16 7.16
N LEU A 42 4.23 -4.31 7.62
CA LEU A 42 5.34 -4.37 8.59
C LEU A 42 6.61 -3.73 8.03
N SER A 43 6.90 -3.91 6.72
CA SER A 43 8.01 -3.23 6.04
C SER A 43 7.91 -1.71 6.17
N GLU A 44 6.72 -1.15 5.98
CA GLU A 44 6.49 0.28 6.15
C GLU A 44 6.69 0.73 7.61
N GLN A 45 6.22 -0.08 8.58
CA GLN A 45 6.40 0.22 10.01
C GLN A 45 7.88 0.20 10.42
N LEU A 46 8.62 -0.84 10.06
CA LEU A 46 10.05 -0.99 10.34
C LEU A 46 10.86 0.16 9.74
N SER A 47 10.60 0.46 8.47
CA SER A 47 11.19 1.59 7.78
C SER A 47 10.88 2.93 8.47
N GLY A 48 9.68 3.06 9.06
CA GLY A 48 9.25 4.25 9.79
C GLY A 48 10.07 4.54 11.04
N ILE A 49 10.64 3.52 11.66
CA ILE A 49 11.41 3.57 12.91
C ILE A 49 12.92 3.34 12.70
N GLY A 50 13.38 3.33 11.44
CA GLY A 50 14.80 3.23 11.12
C GLY A 50 15.40 1.83 11.23
N VAL A 51 14.57 0.78 11.20
CA VAL A 51 15.01 -0.62 11.17
C VAL A 51 15.19 -1.07 9.72
N GLU A 52 16.33 -1.64 9.39
CA GLU A 52 16.60 -2.20 8.06
C GLU A 52 15.85 -3.51 7.87
N LEU A 53 14.87 -3.55 6.97
CA LEU A 53 14.26 -4.81 6.55
C LEU A 53 15.15 -5.47 5.49
N VAL A 54 15.72 -6.62 5.82
CA VAL A 54 16.63 -7.37 4.94
C VAL A 54 15.87 -8.25 3.96
N GLU A 55 14.84 -8.98 4.46
CA GLU A 55 14.07 -9.89 3.61
C GLU A 55 12.68 -10.17 4.16
N ILE A 56 11.80 -10.59 3.26
CA ILE A 56 10.49 -11.17 3.57
C ILE A 56 10.46 -12.57 2.97
N LEU A 57 10.34 -13.59 3.81
CA LEU A 57 10.15 -14.98 3.38
C LEU A 57 8.69 -15.38 3.55
N VAL A 58 8.16 -16.12 2.58
CA VAL A 58 6.85 -16.76 2.67
C VAL A 58 7.07 -18.26 2.65
N VAL A 59 6.59 -18.95 3.69
CA VAL A 59 6.74 -20.41 3.84
C VAL A 59 5.37 -21.09 4.04
N ALA A 60 5.29 -22.37 3.73
CA ALA A 60 4.12 -23.17 4.05
C ALA A 60 4.02 -23.44 5.57
N ASP A 61 2.86 -23.92 6.03
CA ASP A 61 2.59 -24.28 7.43
C ASP A 61 3.25 -25.62 7.81
N HIS A 62 4.52 -25.82 7.39
CA HIS A 62 5.30 -26.97 7.75
C HIS A 62 6.40 -26.59 8.75
N PRO A 63 6.49 -27.30 9.89
CA PRO A 63 7.48 -26.98 10.93
C PRO A 63 8.92 -26.90 10.42
N GLY A 64 9.30 -27.79 9.48
CA GLY A 64 10.63 -27.81 8.89
C GLY A 64 10.95 -26.58 8.03
N ASP A 65 9.96 -26.10 7.26
CA ASP A 65 10.15 -24.92 6.41
C ASP A 65 10.24 -23.65 7.27
N LEU A 66 9.39 -23.54 8.30
CA LEU A 66 9.41 -22.45 9.26
C LEU A 66 10.74 -22.41 10.03
N LEU A 67 11.20 -23.56 10.55
CA LEU A 67 12.49 -23.65 11.24
C LEU A 67 13.65 -23.29 10.31
N SER A 68 13.64 -23.76 9.08
CA SER A 68 14.68 -23.43 8.09
C SER A 68 14.73 -21.93 7.78
N GLY A 69 13.57 -21.27 7.71
CA GLY A 69 13.49 -19.82 7.54
C GLY A 69 14.08 -19.05 8.74
N LEU A 70 13.78 -19.46 9.97
CA LEU A 70 14.31 -18.87 11.18
C LEU A 70 15.85 -19.03 11.27
N GLU A 71 16.36 -20.23 10.98
CA GLU A 71 17.80 -20.53 10.96
C GLU A 71 18.54 -19.75 9.86
N HIS A 72 17.91 -19.60 8.69
CA HIS A 72 18.44 -18.77 7.62
C HIS A 72 18.60 -17.33 8.08
N MET A 73 17.55 -16.71 8.62
CA MET A 73 17.56 -15.33 9.12
C MET A 73 18.61 -15.13 10.23
N LYS A 74 18.74 -16.08 11.15
CA LYS A 74 19.81 -16.07 12.16
C LYS A 74 21.18 -16.11 11.50
N SER A 75 21.39 -16.94 10.48
CA SER A 75 22.68 -17.12 9.80
C SER A 75 23.18 -15.89 9.07
N ILE A 76 22.26 -15.03 8.59
CA ILE A 76 22.59 -13.77 7.90
C ILE A 76 22.63 -12.55 8.84
N GLY A 77 22.55 -12.79 10.17
CA GLY A 77 22.72 -11.76 11.19
C GLY A 77 21.52 -10.82 11.33
N ILE A 78 20.31 -11.36 11.32
CA ILE A 78 19.09 -10.61 11.66
C ILE A 78 19.02 -10.44 13.19
N ASP A 79 18.72 -9.23 13.67
CA ASP A 79 18.53 -8.91 15.10
C ASP A 79 17.07 -9.14 15.55
N LEU A 80 16.10 -8.87 14.66
CA LEU A 80 14.67 -8.99 14.93
C LEU A 80 13.99 -9.82 13.84
N ILE A 81 13.47 -10.98 14.20
CA ILE A 81 12.62 -11.78 13.32
C ILE A 81 11.17 -11.54 13.70
N ILE A 82 10.33 -11.20 12.71
CA ILE A 82 8.88 -11.07 12.90
C ILE A 82 8.21 -12.19 12.13
N THR A 83 7.53 -13.10 12.84
CA THR A 83 6.69 -14.12 12.19
C THR A 83 5.25 -13.66 12.17
N THR A 84 4.51 -14.00 11.10
CA THR A 84 3.06 -13.71 11.02
C THR A 84 2.31 -14.92 10.46
N GLY A 85 1.30 -15.36 11.19
CA GLY A 85 0.50 -16.55 10.87
C GLY A 85 0.82 -17.77 11.76
N GLY A 86 0.04 -18.84 11.60
CA GLY A 86 0.23 -20.11 12.28
C GLY A 86 0.04 -20.08 13.82
N LEU A 87 -0.80 -19.18 14.33
CA LEU A 87 -1.17 -19.05 15.76
C LEU A 87 -2.62 -19.46 16.02
N GLY A 88 -3.31 -20.03 15.06
CA GLY A 88 -4.67 -20.49 15.22
C GLY A 88 -4.78 -21.75 16.09
N PRO A 89 -6.01 -22.26 16.27
CA PRO A 89 -6.27 -23.44 17.10
C PRO A 89 -6.10 -24.77 16.35
N THR A 90 -5.82 -24.76 15.03
CA THR A 90 -5.78 -25.96 14.21
C THR A 90 -4.45 -26.73 14.35
N ALA A 91 -4.41 -27.97 13.88
CA ALA A 91 -3.24 -28.83 14.09
C ALA A 91 -2.00 -28.36 13.32
N ASP A 92 -2.18 -27.59 12.28
CA ASP A 92 -1.16 -26.99 11.44
C ASP A 92 -0.66 -25.62 11.95
N ASP A 93 -1.32 -25.01 12.94
CA ASP A 93 -0.86 -23.80 13.59
C ASP A 93 0.26 -24.12 14.61
N LEU A 94 1.50 -24.15 14.15
CA LEU A 94 2.66 -24.61 14.94
C LEU A 94 3.73 -23.53 15.15
N THR A 95 3.45 -22.28 14.78
CA THR A 95 4.46 -21.21 14.80
C THR A 95 5.04 -20.98 16.20
N ALA A 96 4.21 -20.95 17.25
CA ALA A 96 4.70 -20.76 18.62
C ALA A 96 5.63 -21.90 19.09
N GLU A 97 5.29 -23.14 18.77
CA GLU A 97 6.10 -24.32 19.12
C GLU A 97 7.44 -24.35 18.39
N VAL A 98 7.45 -24.03 17.08
CA VAL A 98 8.65 -23.98 16.28
C VAL A 98 9.59 -22.85 16.72
N VAL A 99 9.01 -21.67 17.04
CA VAL A 99 9.80 -20.54 17.58
C VAL A 99 10.36 -20.87 18.96
N ALA A 100 9.58 -21.54 19.83
CA ALA A 100 10.08 -22.00 21.12
C ALA A 100 11.28 -22.94 20.95
N ALA A 101 11.17 -23.95 20.06
CA ALA A 101 12.26 -24.87 19.76
C ALA A 101 13.50 -24.14 19.20
N PHE A 102 13.31 -23.21 18.26
CA PHE A 102 14.38 -22.38 17.70
C PHE A 102 15.11 -21.55 18.76
N CYS A 103 14.36 -20.97 19.71
CA CYS A 103 14.90 -20.21 20.84
C CYS A 103 15.37 -21.09 22.01
N GLY A 104 15.33 -22.43 21.90
CA GLY A 104 15.75 -23.36 22.94
C GLY A 104 14.89 -23.28 24.21
N ARG A 105 13.58 -23.05 24.08
CA ARG A 105 12.64 -22.88 25.19
C ARG A 105 11.59 -23.98 25.20
N GLU A 106 11.18 -24.37 26.40
CA GLU A 106 10.06 -25.28 26.63
C GLU A 106 8.73 -24.50 26.55
N MET A 107 7.65 -25.19 26.17
CA MET A 107 6.30 -24.64 26.19
C MET A 107 5.63 -24.92 27.52
N GLU A 108 5.00 -23.92 28.12
CA GLU A 108 4.20 -24.07 29.35
C GLU A 108 2.82 -23.47 29.18
N LEU A 109 1.85 -23.95 29.94
CA LEU A 109 0.49 -23.41 29.92
C LEU A 109 0.42 -22.12 30.74
N ASP A 110 0.01 -21.03 30.09
CA ASP A 110 -0.32 -19.78 30.77
C ASP A 110 -1.83 -19.78 31.11
N GLU A 111 -2.15 -20.02 32.40
CA GLU A 111 -3.52 -20.10 32.88
C GLU A 111 -4.27 -18.75 32.76
N GLU A 112 -3.56 -17.62 32.87
CA GLU A 112 -4.17 -16.30 32.71
C GLU A 112 -4.56 -16.07 31.25
N MET A 113 -3.66 -16.44 30.31
CA MET A 113 -3.93 -16.37 28.88
C MET A 113 -5.05 -17.32 28.49
N GLU A 114 -5.09 -18.56 29.02
CA GLU A 114 -6.18 -19.51 28.80
C GLU A 114 -7.53 -18.90 29.22
N ALA A 115 -7.59 -18.25 30.37
CA ALA A 115 -8.79 -17.56 30.82
C ALA A 115 -9.20 -16.36 29.93
N LYS A 116 -8.23 -15.57 29.46
CA LYS A 116 -8.49 -14.44 28.52
C LYS A 116 -9.07 -14.95 27.21
N ILE A 117 -8.47 -15.98 26.61
CA ILE A 117 -8.94 -16.58 25.35
C ILE A 117 -10.34 -17.16 25.52
N ALA A 118 -10.58 -17.90 26.61
CA ALA A 118 -11.90 -18.45 26.92
C ALA A 118 -12.99 -17.37 27.00
N ALA A 119 -12.67 -16.22 27.62
CA ALA A 119 -13.61 -15.10 27.72
C ALA A 119 -13.90 -14.46 26.33
N ILE A 120 -12.92 -14.41 25.45
CA ILE A 120 -13.08 -13.93 24.07
C ILE A 120 -13.96 -14.90 23.27
N LEU A 121 -13.65 -16.19 23.31
CA LEU A 121 -14.42 -17.24 22.63
C LEU A 121 -15.89 -17.28 23.09
N ALA A 122 -16.13 -17.13 24.38
CA ALA A 122 -17.48 -17.06 24.92
C ALA A 122 -18.29 -15.87 24.36
N ARG A 123 -17.66 -14.72 24.23
CA ARG A 123 -18.28 -13.53 23.59
C ARG A 123 -18.58 -13.75 22.10
N PHE A 124 -17.66 -14.38 21.35
CA PHE A 124 -17.88 -14.72 19.95
C PHE A 124 -19.02 -15.73 19.78
N ALA A 125 -19.03 -16.82 20.57
CA ALA A 125 -20.08 -17.82 20.52
C ALA A 125 -21.47 -17.23 20.81
N ALA A 126 -21.57 -16.36 21.81
CA ALA A 126 -22.81 -15.66 22.14
C ALA A 126 -23.30 -14.75 21.00
N SER A 127 -22.39 -14.06 20.29
CA SER A 127 -22.73 -13.15 19.20
C SER A 127 -23.12 -13.89 17.92
N ALA A 128 -22.45 -15.02 17.61
CA ALA A 128 -22.63 -15.77 16.37
C ALA A 128 -23.72 -16.85 16.45
N LYS A 129 -24.31 -17.10 17.63
CA LYS A 129 -25.28 -18.20 17.89
C LYS A 129 -24.76 -19.56 17.39
N LEU A 130 -23.48 -19.82 17.54
CA LEU A 130 -22.84 -21.08 17.17
C LEU A 130 -22.92 -22.04 18.36
N ASP A 131 -23.40 -23.24 18.08
CA ASP A 131 -23.40 -24.36 19.06
C ASP A 131 -22.07 -25.12 18.87
N LEU A 132 -21.03 -24.67 19.57
CA LEU A 132 -19.71 -25.29 19.55
C LEU A 132 -19.55 -26.29 20.67
N SER A 133 -18.93 -27.44 20.40
CA SER A 133 -18.69 -28.42 21.49
C SER A 133 -17.72 -27.84 22.52
N ALA A 134 -18.06 -27.91 23.78
CA ALA A 134 -17.25 -27.39 24.88
C ALA A 134 -15.84 -28.01 24.91
N ASP A 135 -15.75 -29.30 24.59
CA ASP A 135 -14.46 -30.03 24.59
C ASP A 135 -13.49 -29.52 23.48
N ALA A 136 -14.00 -29.32 22.25
CA ALA A 136 -13.20 -28.79 21.17
C ALA A 136 -12.73 -27.35 21.42
N LEU A 137 -13.60 -26.53 22.04
CA LEU A 137 -13.24 -25.18 22.47
C LEU A 137 -12.14 -25.17 23.52
N ASN A 138 -12.22 -26.07 24.50
CA ASN A 138 -11.24 -26.17 25.58
C ASN A 138 -9.87 -26.63 25.06
N GLU A 139 -9.85 -27.61 24.14
CA GLU A 139 -8.60 -28.08 23.52
C GLU A 139 -7.94 -26.97 22.68
N ALA A 140 -8.72 -26.29 21.84
CA ALA A 140 -8.27 -25.17 21.02
C ALA A 140 -7.73 -24.01 21.89
N ASN A 141 -8.44 -23.65 22.95
CA ASN A 141 -8.05 -22.63 23.90
C ASN A 141 -6.73 -22.96 24.60
N ARG A 142 -6.63 -24.20 25.10
CA ARG A 142 -5.42 -24.70 25.78
C ARG A 142 -4.20 -24.67 24.84
N LYS A 143 -4.36 -25.04 23.56
CA LYS A 143 -3.28 -24.97 22.57
C LYS A 143 -2.77 -23.55 22.40
N GLN A 144 -3.66 -22.56 22.23
CA GLN A 144 -3.29 -21.17 22.03
C GLN A 144 -2.73 -20.49 23.31
N ALA A 145 -2.96 -21.08 24.48
CA ALA A 145 -2.41 -20.63 25.77
C ALA A 145 -1.07 -21.29 26.13
N MET A 146 -0.53 -22.17 25.27
CA MET A 146 0.84 -22.69 25.41
C MET A 146 1.83 -21.62 24.97
N ILE A 147 2.69 -21.17 25.89
CA ILE A 147 3.61 -20.03 25.69
C ILE A 147 5.04 -20.51 25.99
N PRO A 148 6.04 -20.09 25.17
CA PRO A 148 7.45 -20.39 25.46
C PRO A 148 7.90 -19.80 26.81
N VAL A 149 8.57 -20.58 27.63
CA VAL A 149 9.09 -20.14 28.94
C VAL A 149 9.96 -18.90 28.78
N GLY A 150 9.63 -17.85 29.54
CA GLY A 150 10.33 -16.57 29.51
C GLY A 150 10.00 -15.68 28.31
N ALA A 151 9.00 -16.02 27.51
CA ALA A 151 8.45 -15.11 26.52
C ALA A 151 7.49 -14.09 27.15
N VAL A 152 7.36 -12.93 26.52
CA VAL A 152 6.34 -11.94 26.87
C VAL A 152 5.14 -12.18 25.99
N ALA A 153 3.99 -12.49 26.61
CA ALA A 153 2.74 -12.65 25.91
C ALA A 153 2.01 -11.31 25.75
N LEU A 154 1.56 -11.02 24.54
CA LEU A 154 0.73 -9.87 24.21
C LEU A 154 -0.75 -10.26 24.30
N ASP A 155 -1.56 -9.38 24.83
CA ASP A 155 -3.00 -9.61 24.94
C ASP A 155 -3.63 -9.89 23.56
N PRO A 156 -4.47 -10.94 23.44
CA PRO A 156 -5.07 -11.30 22.18
C PRO A 156 -6.13 -10.29 21.74
N VAL A 157 -6.07 -9.87 20.49
CA VAL A 157 -7.11 -9.05 19.82
C VAL A 157 -8.22 -9.95 19.29
N GLY A 158 -7.84 -11.07 18.69
CA GLY A 158 -8.71 -12.21 18.37
C GLY A 158 -8.62 -13.27 19.46
N THR A 159 -8.26 -14.49 19.08
CA THR A 159 -8.05 -15.61 20.04
C THR A 159 -6.58 -15.96 20.23
N ALA A 160 -5.72 -15.62 19.27
CA ALA A 160 -4.30 -15.91 19.32
C ALA A 160 -3.54 -14.79 20.03
N PRO A 161 -2.74 -15.08 21.08
CA PRO A 161 -1.82 -14.11 21.68
C PRO A 161 -0.64 -13.86 20.75
N GLY A 162 -0.09 -12.63 20.74
CA GLY A 162 1.23 -12.38 20.20
C GLY A 162 2.30 -12.77 21.22
N LEU A 163 3.52 -13.07 20.75
CA LEU A 163 4.61 -13.47 21.64
C LEU A 163 5.89 -12.72 21.29
N ILE A 164 6.64 -12.31 22.32
CA ILE A 164 8.01 -11.82 22.17
C ILE A 164 8.91 -12.85 22.82
N VAL A 165 9.70 -13.55 22.02
CA VAL A 165 10.52 -14.68 22.45
C VAL A 165 11.99 -14.30 22.33
N PRO A 166 12.69 -14.05 23.45
CA PRO A 166 14.12 -13.81 23.43
C PRO A 166 14.89 -15.06 22.99
N GLY A 167 15.95 -14.89 22.23
CA GLY A 167 16.83 -15.99 21.85
C GLY A 167 17.47 -16.70 23.02
N GLN A 168 18.18 -17.79 22.76
CA GLN A 168 18.89 -18.57 23.78
C GLN A 168 20.13 -17.84 24.32
N TYR A 169 20.78 -17.06 23.46
CA TYR A 169 21.98 -16.28 23.73
C TYR A 169 21.76 -14.81 23.38
N GLU A 170 22.53 -13.89 23.97
CA GLU A 170 22.47 -12.45 23.67
C GLU A 170 22.71 -12.12 22.18
N SER A 171 23.44 -12.99 21.47
CA SER A 171 23.70 -12.85 20.03
C SER A 171 22.59 -13.38 19.14
N ASP A 172 21.60 -14.04 19.71
CA ASP A 172 20.50 -14.60 18.95
C ASP A 172 19.42 -13.55 18.68
N PRO A 173 18.69 -13.67 17.56
CA PRO A 173 17.63 -12.71 17.25
C PRO A 173 16.50 -12.75 18.29
N LEU A 174 15.90 -11.59 18.54
CA LEU A 174 14.60 -11.51 19.17
C LEU A 174 13.53 -11.96 18.18
N VAL A 175 12.61 -12.82 18.57
CA VAL A 175 11.51 -13.25 17.69
C VAL A 175 10.19 -12.68 18.19
N LEU A 176 9.56 -11.86 17.36
CA LEU A 176 8.19 -11.36 17.57
C LEU A 176 7.22 -12.20 16.74
N VAL A 177 6.31 -12.89 17.41
CA VAL A 177 5.31 -13.77 16.79
C VAL A 177 3.95 -13.06 16.78
N LEU A 178 3.38 -12.84 15.60
CA LEU A 178 2.13 -12.12 15.41
C LEU A 178 1.09 -12.97 14.66
N PRO A 179 -0.21 -12.74 14.87
CA PRO A 179 -1.27 -13.48 14.17
C PRO A 179 -1.33 -13.14 12.68
N GLY A 180 -1.95 -14.03 11.88
CA GLY A 180 -2.14 -13.85 10.44
C GLY A 180 -3.13 -12.74 10.05
N PRO A 181 -4.31 -12.60 10.68
CA PRO A 181 -5.28 -11.57 10.28
C PRO A 181 -4.75 -10.16 10.52
N PRO A 182 -4.70 -9.25 9.48
CA PRO A 182 -4.18 -7.89 9.63
C PRO A 182 -4.84 -7.07 10.74
N ARG A 183 -6.13 -7.25 10.97
CA ARG A 183 -6.89 -6.57 12.03
C ARG A 183 -6.43 -6.95 13.45
N GLU A 184 -5.77 -8.09 13.61
CA GLU A 184 -5.23 -8.57 14.88
C GLU A 184 -3.74 -8.21 14.99
N LEU A 185 -2.99 -8.37 13.91
CA LEU A 185 -1.56 -8.07 13.83
C LEU A 185 -1.25 -6.60 14.14
N ARG A 186 -1.97 -5.67 13.53
CA ARG A 186 -1.65 -4.23 13.64
C ARG A 186 -1.72 -3.70 15.07
N PRO A 187 -2.81 -3.93 15.85
CA PRO A 187 -2.84 -3.51 17.25
C PRO A 187 -1.80 -4.22 18.12
N MET A 188 -1.47 -5.49 17.80
CA MET A 188 -0.44 -6.22 18.54
C MET A 188 0.97 -5.69 18.25
N TRP A 189 1.26 -5.29 17.03
CA TRP A 189 2.51 -4.58 16.70
C TRP A 189 2.65 -3.30 17.52
N GLU A 190 1.59 -2.50 17.61
CA GLU A 190 1.58 -1.28 18.43
C GLU A 190 1.83 -1.61 19.92
N ALA A 191 1.17 -2.65 20.44
CA ALA A 191 1.38 -3.09 21.81
C ALA A 191 2.81 -3.61 22.06
N ALA A 192 3.36 -4.39 21.11
CA ALA A 192 4.70 -4.93 21.17
C ALA A 192 5.76 -3.84 21.29
N GLN A 193 5.65 -2.73 20.54
CA GLN A 193 6.57 -1.60 20.62
C GLN A 193 6.58 -0.94 22.02
N GLY A 194 5.57 -1.17 22.84
CA GLY A 194 5.50 -0.71 24.22
C GLY A 194 6.29 -1.56 25.22
N THR A 195 6.71 -2.77 24.83
CA THR A 195 7.41 -3.71 25.74
C THR A 195 8.90 -3.37 25.87
N PRO A 196 9.50 -3.62 27.05
CA PRO A 196 10.93 -3.38 27.25
C PRO A 196 11.80 -4.20 26.30
N GLU A 197 11.45 -5.46 26.04
CA GLU A 197 12.23 -6.42 25.26
C GLU A 197 12.35 -5.98 23.80
N LEU A 198 11.25 -5.54 23.19
CA LEU A 198 11.29 -5.06 21.81
C LEU A 198 11.93 -3.68 21.73
N ARG A 199 11.69 -2.80 22.71
CA ARG A 199 12.33 -1.47 22.77
C ARG A 199 13.85 -1.58 22.83
N GLU A 200 14.42 -2.50 23.61
CA GLU A 200 15.85 -2.71 23.69
C GLU A 200 16.49 -2.95 22.31
N VAL A 201 15.78 -3.65 21.41
CA VAL A 201 16.22 -3.84 20.03
C VAL A 201 15.98 -2.58 19.21
N LEU A 202 14.77 -2.01 19.26
CA LEU A 202 14.38 -0.88 18.42
C LEU A 202 15.14 0.42 18.76
N ASP A 203 15.49 0.65 20.02
CA ASP A 203 16.24 1.83 20.47
C ASP A 203 17.68 1.88 19.90
N ARG A 204 18.17 0.74 19.40
CA ARG A 204 19.45 0.68 18.67
C ARG A 204 19.32 1.14 17.22
N ALA A 205 18.09 1.22 16.69
CA ALA A 205 17.87 1.61 15.32
C ALA A 205 18.26 3.07 15.08
N THR A 206 18.94 3.32 13.98
CA THR A 206 19.30 4.67 13.58
C THR A 206 18.08 5.36 12.99
N GLN A 207 17.61 6.43 13.61
CA GLN A 207 16.54 7.23 13.04
C GLN A 207 17.01 7.85 11.72
N LEU A 208 16.35 7.47 10.64
CA LEU A 208 16.52 8.09 9.33
C LEU A 208 15.40 9.10 9.12
N GLU A 209 15.75 10.31 8.76
CA GLU A 209 14.81 11.24 8.18
C GLU A 209 14.42 10.76 6.79
N LYS A 210 13.19 11.07 6.36
CA LYS A 210 12.72 10.69 5.03
C LYS A 210 11.78 11.73 4.46
N TYR A 211 11.81 11.83 3.13
CA TYR A 211 10.74 12.46 2.38
C TYR A 211 10.41 11.63 1.13
N ARG A 212 9.20 11.80 0.65
CA ARG A 212 8.73 11.21 -0.60
C ARG A 212 8.31 12.31 -1.56
N LEU A 213 8.81 12.23 -2.78
CA LEU A 213 8.36 13.05 -3.89
C LEU A 213 7.47 12.21 -4.80
N ARG A 214 6.45 12.83 -5.42
CA ARG A 214 5.59 12.16 -6.36
C ARG A 214 5.49 12.94 -7.67
N MET A 215 5.68 12.24 -8.78
CA MET A 215 5.65 12.78 -10.13
C MET A 215 4.63 12.03 -10.98
N PHE A 216 4.04 12.73 -11.95
CA PHE A 216 3.15 12.11 -12.93
C PHE A 216 3.54 12.52 -14.34
N GLY A 217 3.60 11.52 -15.25
CA GLY A 217 3.92 11.76 -16.67
C GLY A 217 5.42 11.86 -16.97
N THR A 218 6.31 11.69 -15.97
CA THR A 218 7.76 11.60 -16.19
C THR A 218 8.15 10.14 -16.41
N PRO A 219 8.85 9.79 -17.50
CA PRO A 219 9.45 8.47 -17.64
C PRO A 219 10.52 8.22 -16.56
N GLU A 220 10.60 7.00 -16.06
CA GLU A 220 11.62 6.62 -15.06
C GLU A 220 13.05 6.85 -15.56
N SER A 221 13.28 6.63 -16.85
CA SER A 221 14.59 6.91 -17.50
C SER A 221 14.99 8.39 -17.48
N GLU A 222 14.01 9.30 -17.54
CA GLU A 222 14.25 10.74 -17.45
C GLU A 222 14.64 11.14 -16.02
N LEU A 223 13.92 10.58 -15.03
CA LEU A 223 14.28 10.77 -13.63
C LEU A 223 15.67 10.22 -13.32
N ALA A 224 15.99 8.99 -13.76
CA ALA A 224 17.31 8.40 -13.58
C ALA A 224 18.43 9.25 -14.23
N MET A 225 18.15 9.86 -15.37
CA MET A 225 19.09 10.79 -16.01
C MET A 225 19.29 12.06 -15.18
N SER A 226 18.20 12.62 -14.64
CA SER A 226 18.25 13.80 -13.76
C SER A 226 19.07 13.53 -12.50
N LEU A 227 18.87 12.38 -11.84
CA LEU A 227 19.66 11.98 -10.67
C LEU A 227 21.16 11.88 -10.99
N ARG A 228 21.53 11.24 -12.11
CA ARG A 228 22.92 11.15 -12.54
C ARG A 228 23.56 12.52 -12.83
N GLU A 229 22.80 13.44 -13.42
CA GLU A 229 23.28 14.80 -13.71
C GLU A 229 23.47 15.60 -12.42
N ILE A 230 22.59 15.46 -11.44
CA ILE A 230 22.69 16.10 -10.13
C ILE A 230 23.94 15.62 -9.41
N GLU A 231 24.17 14.31 -9.37
CA GLU A 231 25.37 13.71 -8.76
C GLU A 231 26.65 14.18 -9.45
N LYS A 232 26.70 14.16 -10.81
CA LYS A 232 27.82 14.70 -11.60
C LYS A 232 28.03 16.20 -11.41
N GLY A 233 26.97 16.94 -11.09
CA GLY A 233 27.01 18.35 -10.74
C GLY A 233 27.68 18.65 -9.39
N GLY A 234 28.03 17.63 -8.63
CA GLY A 234 28.77 17.73 -7.38
C GLY A 234 27.93 17.60 -6.11
N LEU A 235 26.64 17.27 -6.21
CA LEU A 235 25.85 16.93 -5.03
C LEU A 235 26.27 15.54 -4.54
N PRO A 236 26.80 15.39 -3.31
CA PRO A 236 27.17 14.08 -2.81
C PRO A 236 25.92 13.27 -2.50
N PHE A 237 25.85 12.05 -3.02
CA PHE A 237 24.81 11.08 -2.68
C PHE A 237 25.22 10.17 -1.52
N ASP A 238 26.44 10.31 -1.02
CA ASP A 238 26.89 9.61 0.17
C ASP A 238 26.00 9.98 1.37
N GLY A 239 25.39 8.97 2.00
CA GLY A 239 24.43 9.16 3.09
C GLY A 239 22.98 9.44 2.65
N LEU A 240 22.68 9.38 1.35
CA LEU A 240 21.32 9.40 0.81
C LEU A 240 20.96 8.00 0.28
N GLU A 241 19.87 7.44 0.77
CA GLU A 241 19.23 6.26 0.18
C GLU A 241 18.09 6.74 -0.71
N ILE A 242 18.28 6.63 -2.03
CA ILE A 242 17.30 7.08 -3.02
C ILE A 242 16.68 5.86 -3.68
N THR A 243 15.37 5.70 -3.52
CA THR A 243 14.61 4.63 -4.17
C THR A 243 13.56 5.22 -5.09
N THR A 244 13.43 4.69 -6.29
CA THR A 244 12.40 5.08 -7.26
C THR A 244 11.45 3.94 -7.53
N CYS A 245 10.16 4.23 -7.64
CA CYS A 245 9.13 3.24 -7.95
C CYS A 245 8.12 3.80 -8.93
N LEU A 246 7.98 3.14 -10.09
CA LEU A 246 6.96 3.48 -11.10
C LEU A 246 5.69 2.65 -10.87
N ARG A 247 4.58 3.32 -10.58
CA ARG A 247 3.27 2.67 -10.41
C ARG A 247 2.23 3.35 -11.28
N LYS A 248 1.70 2.63 -12.27
CA LYS A 248 0.57 3.08 -13.13
C LYS A 248 0.79 4.42 -13.85
N GLY A 249 2.03 4.90 -13.96
CA GLY A 249 2.38 6.18 -14.58
C GLY A 249 2.75 7.29 -13.58
N GLU A 250 2.68 7.02 -12.29
CA GLU A 250 3.25 7.86 -11.23
C GLU A 250 4.63 7.33 -10.84
N VAL A 251 5.58 8.22 -10.65
CA VAL A 251 6.90 7.91 -10.11
C VAL A 251 6.98 8.43 -8.68
N GLU A 252 7.29 7.55 -7.76
CA GLU A 252 7.61 7.87 -6.38
C GLU A 252 9.13 7.89 -6.22
N VAL A 253 9.65 8.91 -5.55
CA VAL A 253 11.05 9.03 -5.16
C VAL A 253 11.11 9.10 -3.65
N ASP A 254 11.55 8.02 -3.03
CA ASP A 254 11.79 7.95 -1.60
C ASP A 254 13.26 8.30 -1.32
N VAL A 255 13.49 9.26 -0.47
CA VAL A 255 14.82 9.64 -0.01
C VAL A 255 14.89 9.49 1.49
N ARG A 256 15.83 8.67 1.96
CA ARG A 256 16.15 8.47 3.38
C ARG A 256 17.55 8.96 3.64
N TYR A 257 17.77 9.57 4.79
CA TYR A 257 19.06 10.13 5.12
C TYR A 257 19.23 10.32 6.63
N ARG A 258 20.48 10.37 7.09
CA ARG A 258 20.82 10.75 8.45
C ARG A 258 20.91 12.28 8.55
N GLU A 259 20.72 12.83 9.74
CA GLU A 259 20.81 14.27 10.00
C GLU A 259 22.05 14.93 9.37
N ALA A 260 23.19 14.24 9.37
CA ALA A 260 24.44 14.73 8.75
C ALA A 260 24.31 14.96 7.23
N ALA A 261 23.40 14.29 6.54
CA ALA A 261 23.17 14.43 5.09
C ALA A 261 21.94 15.31 4.77
N SER A 262 21.31 15.95 5.76
CA SER A 262 20.10 16.76 5.58
C SER A 262 20.27 17.87 4.55
N GLY A 263 21.45 18.52 4.53
CA GLY A 263 21.75 19.56 3.55
C GLY A 263 21.76 19.04 2.09
N ALA A 264 22.33 17.84 1.87
CA ALA A 264 22.34 17.19 0.57
C ALA A 264 20.93 16.74 0.16
N ALA A 265 20.15 16.22 1.10
CA ALA A 265 18.77 15.79 0.89
C ALA A 265 17.85 16.96 0.46
N GLU A 266 17.93 18.10 1.14
CA GLU A 266 17.15 19.29 0.76
C GLU A 266 17.62 19.89 -0.58
N GLN A 267 18.92 19.87 -0.88
CA GLN A 267 19.42 20.30 -2.17
C GLN A 267 18.93 19.37 -3.30
N LEU A 268 18.93 18.05 -3.09
CA LEU A 268 18.38 17.08 -4.04
C LEU A 268 16.89 17.34 -4.32
N LYS A 269 16.12 17.59 -3.27
CA LYS A 269 14.69 17.91 -3.39
C LYS A 269 14.45 19.16 -4.23
N GLU A 270 15.23 20.22 -4.02
CA GLU A 270 15.12 21.46 -4.78
C GLU A 270 15.56 21.28 -6.26
N GLU A 271 16.66 20.56 -6.52
CA GLU A 271 17.10 20.24 -7.87
C GLU A 271 16.04 19.45 -8.65
N LEU A 272 15.43 18.44 -8.02
CA LEU A 272 14.35 17.67 -8.63
C LEU A 272 13.10 18.54 -8.84
N ARG A 273 12.77 19.43 -7.92
CA ARG A 273 11.66 20.38 -8.06
C ARG A 273 11.84 21.29 -9.28
N GLN A 274 13.03 21.82 -9.48
CA GLN A 274 13.32 22.72 -10.61
C GLN A 274 13.31 22.00 -11.95
N ARG A 275 13.87 20.79 -12.01
CA ARG A 275 13.97 20.00 -13.25
C ARG A 275 12.63 19.41 -13.68
N HIS A 276 11.78 19.08 -12.73
CA HIS A 276 10.50 18.38 -12.94
C HIS A 276 9.28 19.20 -12.52
N GLU A 277 9.36 20.54 -12.53
CA GLU A 277 8.31 21.45 -12.07
C GLU A 277 6.89 21.11 -12.56
N ARG A 278 6.78 20.64 -13.82
CA ARG A 278 5.46 20.31 -14.43
C ARG A 278 4.92 18.96 -14.03
N SER A 279 5.77 18.01 -13.73
CA SER A 279 5.39 16.63 -13.41
C SER A 279 5.41 16.34 -11.91
N LEU A 280 6.25 17.05 -11.15
CA LEU A 280 6.33 16.93 -9.69
C LEU A 280 5.11 17.60 -9.04
N TYR A 281 4.23 16.79 -8.47
CA TYR A 281 2.97 17.30 -7.92
C TYR A 281 2.90 17.23 -6.40
N SER A 282 3.77 16.47 -5.75
CA SER A 282 3.81 16.35 -4.29
C SER A 282 5.26 16.35 -3.79
N LEU A 283 5.55 17.25 -2.86
CA LEU A 283 6.85 17.40 -2.19
C LEU A 283 6.86 16.80 -0.77
N ASP A 284 5.70 16.43 -0.28
CA ASP A 284 5.42 15.97 1.08
C ASP A 284 4.88 14.52 1.11
N GLY A 285 4.88 13.85 -0.04
CA GLY A 285 4.44 12.47 -0.17
C GLY A 285 2.93 12.25 -0.29
N ARG A 286 2.12 13.32 -0.23
CA ARG A 286 0.67 13.18 -0.43
C ARG A 286 0.36 12.57 -1.78
N THR A 287 -0.58 11.62 -1.78
CA THR A 287 -1.11 11.01 -3.00
C THR A 287 -1.91 12.02 -3.81
N VAL A 288 -2.13 11.73 -5.09
CA VAL A 288 -2.99 12.60 -5.93
C VAL A 288 -4.41 12.67 -5.35
N ASP A 289 -4.88 11.62 -4.68
CA ASP A 289 -6.20 11.58 -4.04
C ASP A 289 -6.29 12.60 -2.88
N GLU A 290 -5.28 12.63 -2.02
CA GLU A 290 -5.19 13.60 -0.91
C GLU A 290 -5.01 15.04 -1.41
N VAL A 291 -4.21 15.23 -2.46
CA VAL A 291 -4.03 16.56 -3.07
C VAL A 291 -5.33 17.06 -3.68
N VAL A 292 -6.02 16.21 -4.45
CA VAL A 292 -7.31 16.57 -5.07
C VAL A 292 -8.39 16.81 -4.02
N ALA A 293 -8.45 16.00 -2.96
CA ALA A 293 -9.39 16.23 -1.86
C ALA A 293 -9.20 17.61 -1.22
N GLY A 294 -7.94 18.03 -1.01
CA GLY A 294 -7.63 19.37 -0.52
C GLY A 294 -8.05 20.49 -1.48
N LEU A 295 -7.85 20.29 -2.79
CA LEU A 295 -8.25 21.26 -3.83
C LEU A 295 -9.76 21.37 -4.02
N LEU A 296 -10.50 20.32 -3.66
CA LEU A 296 -11.97 20.27 -3.73
C LEU A 296 -12.64 20.87 -2.49
N ALA A 297 -11.89 21.30 -1.49
CA ALA A 297 -12.47 21.90 -0.29
C ALA A 297 -13.36 23.11 -0.64
N GLY A 298 -14.64 23.05 -0.23
CA GLY A 298 -15.63 24.09 -0.51
C GLY A 298 -16.19 24.09 -1.94
N ARG A 299 -15.93 23.06 -2.74
CA ARG A 299 -16.42 22.86 -4.11
C ARG A 299 -17.28 21.62 -4.20
N ARG A 300 -18.15 21.56 -5.20
CA ARG A 300 -18.99 20.39 -5.50
C ARG A 300 -18.48 19.70 -6.75
N LEU A 301 -18.17 18.40 -6.64
CA LEU A 301 -17.69 17.56 -7.75
C LEU A 301 -18.82 16.67 -8.29
N GLY A 302 -19.02 16.70 -9.62
CA GLY A 302 -19.88 15.78 -10.37
C GLY A 302 -19.09 14.87 -11.31
N LEU A 303 -19.47 13.60 -11.46
CA LEU A 303 -18.78 12.64 -12.33
C LEU A 303 -19.68 12.05 -13.40
N ALA A 304 -19.11 11.84 -14.59
CA ALA A 304 -19.72 11.11 -15.70
C ALA A 304 -18.76 10.03 -16.20
N GLU A 305 -19.02 8.79 -15.83
CA GLU A 305 -18.13 7.67 -16.15
C GLU A 305 -18.74 6.72 -17.17
N SER A 306 -17.94 6.33 -18.17
CA SER A 306 -18.30 5.29 -19.13
C SER A 306 -17.37 4.08 -18.97
N CYS A 307 -16.22 4.03 -19.62
CA CYS A 307 -15.33 2.86 -19.58
C CYS A 307 -14.73 2.57 -18.19
N SER A 308 -14.54 3.55 -17.35
CA SER A 308 -14.08 3.40 -15.95
C SER A 308 -15.14 2.77 -15.04
N ALA A 309 -16.43 2.98 -15.36
CA ALA A 309 -17.57 2.34 -14.73
C ALA A 309 -17.55 2.41 -13.18
N GLY A 310 -17.44 3.62 -12.64
CA GLY A 310 -17.48 3.88 -11.20
C GLY A 310 -16.12 3.84 -10.48
N LEU A 311 -15.01 3.53 -11.16
CA LEU A 311 -13.69 3.48 -10.53
C LEU A 311 -13.19 4.85 -10.07
N LEU A 312 -13.54 5.93 -10.79
CA LEU A 312 -13.20 7.27 -10.33
C LEU A 312 -14.02 7.67 -9.10
N ALA A 313 -15.33 7.37 -9.10
CA ALA A 313 -16.19 7.61 -7.95
C ALA A 313 -15.72 6.81 -6.71
N ALA A 314 -15.37 5.53 -6.89
CA ALA A 314 -14.82 4.71 -5.81
C ALA A 314 -13.54 5.34 -5.24
N ARG A 315 -12.60 5.74 -6.12
CA ARG A 315 -11.34 6.35 -5.71
C ARG A 315 -11.53 7.67 -4.94
N ILE A 316 -12.46 8.52 -5.37
CA ILE A 316 -12.83 9.77 -4.67
C ILE A 316 -13.38 9.48 -3.28
N THR A 317 -14.18 8.42 -3.15
CA THR A 317 -14.84 8.06 -1.88
C THR A 317 -13.96 7.25 -0.93
N ASP A 318 -12.81 6.76 -1.38
CA ASP A 318 -11.80 6.13 -0.51
C ASP A 318 -11.16 7.16 0.44
N VAL A 319 -11.21 8.47 0.10
CA VAL A 319 -10.70 9.53 0.97
C VAL A 319 -11.75 9.90 2.02
N PRO A 320 -11.47 9.78 3.34
CA PRO A 320 -12.38 10.21 4.39
C PRO A 320 -12.77 11.68 4.23
N GLY A 321 -14.04 12.00 4.48
CA GLY A 321 -14.57 13.36 4.32
C GLY A 321 -15.05 13.69 2.89
N SER A 322 -14.95 12.76 1.93
CA SER A 322 -15.37 12.98 0.54
C SER A 322 -16.83 13.42 0.37
N SER A 323 -17.71 13.12 1.31
CA SER A 323 -19.11 13.57 1.31
C SER A 323 -19.27 15.10 1.36
N GLU A 324 -18.24 15.83 1.75
CA GLU A 324 -18.28 17.31 1.79
C GLU A 324 -18.16 17.93 0.40
N TYR A 325 -17.51 17.23 -0.56
CA TYR A 325 -17.25 17.74 -1.90
C TYR A 325 -17.81 16.86 -3.03
N PHE A 326 -18.01 15.56 -2.81
CA PHE A 326 -18.53 14.66 -3.86
C PHE A 326 -20.05 14.69 -3.91
N ALA A 327 -20.60 15.40 -4.88
CA ALA A 327 -22.05 15.54 -5.06
C ALA A 327 -22.70 14.29 -5.67
N GLY A 328 -21.96 13.54 -6.47
CA GLY A 328 -22.41 12.30 -7.08
C GLY A 328 -21.78 12.00 -8.42
N GLY A 329 -22.11 10.82 -8.97
CA GLY A 329 -21.60 10.37 -10.27
C GLY A 329 -22.62 9.54 -11.05
N VAL A 330 -22.57 9.64 -12.37
CA VAL A 330 -23.37 8.82 -13.30
C VAL A 330 -22.45 7.83 -14.00
N VAL A 331 -22.75 6.54 -13.91
CA VAL A 331 -22.16 5.51 -14.77
C VAL A 331 -23.02 5.40 -16.02
N SER A 332 -22.68 6.18 -17.05
CA SER A 332 -23.37 6.24 -18.35
C SER A 332 -22.75 5.27 -19.35
N TYR A 333 -22.96 3.96 -19.13
CA TYR A 333 -22.26 2.93 -19.90
C TYR A 333 -22.82 2.75 -21.33
N SER A 334 -24.11 2.86 -21.51
CA SER A 334 -24.76 2.81 -22.83
C SER A 334 -24.97 4.21 -23.43
N ASN A 335 -25.30 4.27 -24.71
CA ASN A 335 -25.66 5.54 -25.39
C ASN A 335 -26.93 6.13 -24.83
N GLU A 336 -27.92 5.28 -24.53
CA GLU A 336 -29.17 5.68 -23.89
C GLU A 336 -28.90 6.32 -22.51
N ALA A 337 -28.02 5.71 -21.71
CA ALA A 337 -27.66 6.29 -20.41
C ALA A 337 -26.96 7.65 -20.55
N LYS A 338 -26.11 7.84 -21.57
CA LYS A 338 -25.50 9.15 -21.85
C LYS A 338 -26.55 10.20 -22.19
N ARG A 339 -27.51 9.84 -23.05
CA ARG A 339 -28.62 10.73 -23.45
C ARG A 339 -29.56 11.02 -22.28
N ASP A 340 -30.08 9.97 -21.65
CA ASP A 340 -31.19 10.09 -20.69
C ASP A 340 -30.73 10.63 -19.31
N LEU A 341 -29.51 10.36 -18.92
CA LEU A 341 -28.97 10.76 -17.60
C LEU A 341 -28.09 12.01 -17.65
N LEU A 342 -27.44 12.28 -18.78
CA LEU A 342 -26.50 13.39 -18.92
C LEU A 342 -26.87 14.39 -20.02
N GLY A 343 -28.00 14.18 -20.71
CA GLY A 343 -28.45 15.09 -21.75
C GLY A 343 -27.59 15.12 -23.00
N VAL A 344 -26.76 14.10 -23.25
CA VAL A 344 -25.96 14.03 -24.48
C VAL A 344 -26.85 13.94 -25.69
N ASP A 345 -26.67 14.86 -26.64
CA ASP A 345 -27.48 14.88 -27.86
C ASP A 345 -27.28 13.62 -28.72
N GLN A 346 -28.38 13.06 -29.24
CA GLN A 346 -28.31 11.86 -30.08
C GLN A 346 -27.51 12.12 -31.36
N GLY A 347 -27.58 13.31 -31.93
CA GLY A 347 -26.80 13.69 -33.11
C GLY A 347 -25.30 13.63 -32.88
N LEU A 348 -24.81 14.03 -31.69
CA LEU A 348 -23.41 13.88 -31.33
C LEU A 348 -22.98 12.40 -31.25
N LEU A 349 -23.84 11.56 -30.70
CA LEU A 349 -23.60 10.12 -30.63
C LEU A 349 -23.55 9.46 -32.00
N ASP A 350 -24.43 9.89 -32.91
CA ASP A 350 -24.50 9.36 -34.27
C ASP A 350 -23.37 9.84 -35.17
N GLU A 351 -22.94 11.09 -35.02
CA GLU A 351 -21.87 11.71 -35.83
C GLU A 351 -20.48 11.31 -35.34
N PHE A 352 -20.20 11.45 -34.05
CA PHE A 352 -18.84 11.27 -33.46
C PHE A 352 -18.64 9.92 -32.76
N GLY A 353 -19.75 9.21 -32.45
CA GLY A 353 -19.73 7.99 -31.66
C GLY A 353 -19.47 8.26 -30.17
N ALA A 354 -19.81 7.29 -29.31
CA ALA A 354 -19.73 7.41 -27.87
C ALA A 354 -18.30 7.71 -27.32
N VAL A 355 -17.26 7.35 -28.08
CA VAL A 355 -15.86 7.59 -27.71
C VAL A 355 -15.32 8.71 -28.60
N SER A 356 -15.45 9.93 -28.11
CA SER A 356 -15.03 11.15 -28.81
C SER A 356 -14.86 12.31 -27.82
N ALA A 357 -14.18 13.37 -28.23
CA ALA A 357 -13.98 14.57 -27.42
C ALA A 357 -15.31 15.31 -27.20
N GLU A 358 -16.17 15.35 -28.22
CA GLU A 358 -17.48 16.00 -28.23
C GLU A 358 -18.44 15.33 -27.23
N VAL A 359 -18.45 14.00 -27.21
CA VAL A 359 -19.28 13.25 -26.25
C VAL A 359 -18.71 13.37 -24.83
N ALA A 360 -17.37 13.36 -24.64
CA ALA A 360 -16.78 13.59 -23.32
C ALA A 360 -17.13 15.00 -22.78
N GLU A 361 -17.13 16.02 -23.64
CA GLU A 361 -17.55 17.37 -23.29
C GLU A 361 -19.02 17.42 -22.89
N ALA A 362 -19.91 16.88 -23.72
CA ALA A 362 -21.35 16.83 -23.42
C ALA A 362 -21.64 16.08 -22.11
N MET A 363 -20.93 14.98 -21.84
CA MET A 363 -21.02 14.25 -20.58
C MET A 363 -20.59 15.09 -19.37
N ALA A 364 -19.51 15.89 -19.50
CA ALA A 364 -19.05 16.75 -18.42
C ALA A 364 -20.04 17.90 -18.14
N ILE A 365 -20.61 18.50 -19.18
CA ILE A 365 -21.65 19.52 -19.06
C ILE A 365 -22.86 18.93 -18.35
N GLY A 366 -23.35 17.76 -18.80
CA GLY A 366 -24.47 17.07 -18.17
C GLY A 366 -24.23 16.73 -16.70
N ALA A 367 -22.99 16.40 -16.31
CA ALA A 367 -22.65 16.16 -14.92
C ALA A 367 -22.63 17.46 -14.08
N LEU A 368 -22.12 18.57 -14.62
CA LEU A 368 -22.21 19.89 -13.95
C LEU A 368 -23.65 20.26 -13.62
N GLU A 369 -24.52 20.17 -14.63
CA GLU A 369 -25.94 20.54 -14.50
C GLU A 369 -26.67 19.60 -13.54
N ARG A 370 -26.46 18.28 -13.69
CA ARG A 370 -27.19 17.28 -12.92
C ARG A 370 -26.92 17.35 -11.42
N PHE A 371 -25.69 17.65 -11.06
CA PHE A 371 -25.24 17.67 -9.64
C PHE A 371 -25.14 19.08 -9.08
N ASP A 372 -25.49 20.11 -9.85
CA ASP A 372 -25.25 21.51 -9.46
C ASP A 372 -23.80 21.64 -8.94
N ALA A 373 -22.87 21.17 -9.78
CA ALA A 373 -21.48 21.02 -9.39
C ALA A 373 -20.61 22.19 -9.85
N ASP A 374 -19.58 22.53 -9.07
CA ASP A 374 -18.61 23.56 -9.44
C ASP A 374 -17.60 23.03 -10.45
N VAL A 375 -17.33 21.70 -10.39
CA VAL A 375 -16.43 21.02 -11.29
C VAL A 375 -16.98 19.64 -11.65
N ALA A 376 -16.81 19.23 -12.90
CA ALA A 376 -17.19 17.90 -13.36
C ALA A 376 -16.04 17.22 -14.13
N VAL A 377 -16.02 15.89 -14.05
CA VAL A 377 -15.10 15.04 -14.80
C VAL A 377 -15.89 14.03 -15.61
N ALA A 378 -15.61 13.98 -16.92
CA ALA A 378 -16.15 12.95 -17.81
C ALA A 378 -15.05 12.05 -18.35
N ILE A 379 -15.35 10.75 -18.46
CA ILE A 379 -14.48 9.71 -18.99
C ILE A 379 -15.26 8.85 -19.96
N THR A 380 -14.83 8.80 -21.23
CA THR A 380 -15.36 7.84 -22.22
C THR A 380 -14.21 7.23 -23.01
N GLY A 381 -14.28 5.92 -23.32
CA GLY A 381 -13.13 5.26 -23.96
C GLY A 381 -13.35 3.79 -24.27
N ILE A 382 -12.36 3.18 -24.92
CA ILE A 382 -12.34 1.78 -25.34
C ILE A 382 -11.41 0.99 -24.44
N ALA A 383 -11.97 0.31 -23.45
CA ALA A 383 -11.17 -0.48 -22.50
C ALA A 383 -10.75 -1.86 -23.03
N GLY A 384 -11.29 -2.31 -24.17
CA GLY A 384 -10.95 -3.60 -24.78
C GLY A 384 -11.55 -4.82 -24.06
N PRO A 385 -11.18 -6.06 -24.49
CA PRO A 385 -10.21 -6.35 -25.56
C PRO A 385 -10.74 -6.07 -26.97
N GLY A 386 -12.06 -5.99 -27.16
CA GLY A 386 -12.72 -5.65 -28.44
C GLY A 386 -13.15 -4.18 -28.50
N GLY A 387 -13.80 -3.79 -29.62
CA GLY A 387 -14.39 -2.46 -29.82
C GLY A 387 -13.42 -1.39 -30.32
N GLY A 388 -12.14 -1.73 -30.58
CA GLY A 388 -11.18 -0.84 -31.21
C GLY A 388 -11.23 -0.90 -32.75
N SER A 389 -10.76 0.17 -33.37
CA SER A 389 -10.47 0.30 -34.81
C SER A 389 -9.12 0.96 -35.00
N ASP A 390 -8.65 1.08 -36.26
CA ASP A 390 -7.40 1.80 -36.57
C ASP A 390 -7.49 3.28 -36.19
N GLU A 391 -8.65 3.90 -36.29
CA GLU A 391 -8.87 5.30 -35.91
C GLU A 391 -9.12 5.48 -34.41
N LYS A 392 -9.73 4.50 -33.78
CA LYS A 392 -10.05 4.49 -32.33
C LYS A 392 -9.53 3.20 -31.70
N PRO A 393 -8.23 3.09 -31.41
CA PRO A 393 -7.64 1.86 -30.89
C PRO A 393 -8.11 1.55 -29.48
N VAL A 394 -7.99 0.28 -29.07
CA VAL A 394 -8.13 -0.12 -27.67
C VAL A 394 -7.16 0.69 -26.81
N GLY A 395 -7.63 1.21 -25.71
CA GLY A 395 -6.87 2.12 -24.85
C GLY A 395 -7.13 3.60 -25.10
N LEU A 396 -7.77 3.98 -26.20
CA LEU A 396 -8.16 5.37 -26.43
C LEU A 396 -9.22 5.78 -25.42
N VAL A 397 -8.93 6.81 -24.62
CA VAL A 397 -9.84 7.33 -23.61
C VAL A 397 -9.84 8.85 -23.69
N HIS A 398 -11.04 9.41 -23.87
CA HIS A 398 -11.28 10.85 -23.86
C HIS A 398 -11.68 11.30 -22.44
N PHE A 399 -11.06 12.38 -22.01
CA PHE A 399 -11.32 13.04 -20.75
C PHE A 399 -11.78 14.47 -20.99
N ASN A 400 -12.72 14.93 -20.19
CA ASN A 400 -13.08 16.34 -20.10
C ASN A 400 -13.25 16.70 -18.62
N VAL A 401 -12.45 17.62 -18.13
CA VAL A 401 -12.60 18.25 -16.81
C VAL A 401 -13.06 19.67 -17.04
N ARG A 402 -14.16 20.06 -16.41
CA ARG A 402 -14.78 21.35 -16.64
C ARG A 402 -15.24 21.99 -15.34
N THR A 403 -15.05 23.30 -15.22
CA THR A 403 -15.62 24.08 -14.11
C THR A 403 -16.88 24.83 -14.56
N SER A 404 -17.75 25.15 -13.62
CA SER A 404 -18.95 26.00 -13.84
C SER A 404 -18.60 27.41 -14.33
N GLU A 405 -17.38 27.88 -14.04
CA GLU A 405 -16.85 29.17 -14.47
C GLU A 405 -16.29 29.17 -15.90
N GLY A 406 -16.31 28.01 -16.59
CA GLY A 406 -15.88 27.88 -17.97
C GLY A 406 -14.45 27.40 -18.17
N GLY A 407 -13.71 27.04 -17.11
CA GLY A 407 -12.43 26.35 -17.22
C GLY A 407 -12.60 24.98 -17.88
N VAL A 408 -11.71 24.61 -18.78
CA VAL A 408 -11.73 23.32 -19.50
C VAL A 408 -10.34 22.73 -19.61
N ARG A 409 -10.22 21.44 -19.28
CA ARG A 409 -9.01 20.66 -19.53
C ARG A 409 -9.40 19.32 -20.15
N THR A 410 -8.77 18.97 -21.25
CA THR A 410 -9.06 17.74 -22.01
C THR A 410 -7.80 16.92 -22.24
N ALA A 411 -7.97 15.62 -22.39
CA ALA A 411 -6.92 14.70 -22.84
C ALA A 411 -7.53 13.52 -23.60
N ALA A 412 -6.77 12.94 -24.51
CA ALA A 412 -7.19 11.75 -25.27
C ALA A 412 -6.02 10.76 -25.47
N PRO A 413 -5.38 10.25 -24.39
CA PRO A 413 -4.31 9.30 -24.53
C PRO A 413 -4.79 7.92 -24.98
N VAL A 414 -3.87 7.15 -25.58
CA VAL A 414 -3.99 5.72 -25.76
C VAL A 414 -3.30 5.05 -24.57
N ILE A 415 -4.09 4.61 -23.60
CA ILE A 415 -3.59 4.00 -22.35
C ILE A 415 -3.21 2.54 -22.62
N PRO A 416 -1.96 2.14 -22.37
CA PRO A 416 -1.50 0.77 -22.61
C PRO A 416 -1.97 -0.18 -21.51
N GLY A 417 -2.08 -1.47 -21.86
CA GLY A 417 -2.39 -2.56 -20.92
C GLY A 417 -3.68 -3.29 -21.25
N GLY A 418 -4.07 -4.21 -20.35
CA GLY A 418 -5.32 -4.92 -20.45
C GLY A 418 -6.52 -4.08 -20.01
N ARG A 419 -7.73 -4.63 -20.17
CA ARG A 419 -8.98 -3.94 -19.79
C ARG A 419 -8.99 -3.38 -18.38
N ARG A 420 -8.44 -4.11 -17.42
CA ARG A 420 -8.36 -3.66 -16.03
C ARG A 420 -7.40 -2.48 -15.90
N ASP A 421 -6.22 -2.57 -16.50
CA ASP A 421 -5.20 -1.52 -16.45
C ASP A 421 -5.71 -0.22 -17.07
N ILE A 422 -6.38 -0.32 -18.25
CA ILE A 422 -6.94 0.84 -18.94
C ILE A 422 -7.97 1.55 -18.06
N ARG A 423 -8.85 0.81 -17.41
CA ARG A 423 -9.87 1.39 -16.52
C ARG A 423 -9.28 2.05 -15.28
N GLU A 424 -8.35 1.38 -14.61
CA GLU A 424 -7.69 1.89 -13.40
C GLU A 424 -6.83 3.12 -13.71
N ARG A 425 -6.06 3.06 -14.81
CA ARG A 425 -5.25 4.21 -15.27
C ARG A 425 -6.11 5.37 -15.75
N SER A 426 -7.28 5.11 -16.33
CA SER A 426 -8.22 6.17 -16.68
C SER A 426 -8.67 6.95 -15.45
N ALA A 427 -9.00 6.28 -14.36
CA ALA A 427 -9.33 6.95 -13.10
C ALA A 427 -8.15 7.80 -12.57
N LEU A 428 -6.92 7.28 -12.66
CA LEU A 428 -5.72 8.01 -12.24
C LEU A 428 -5.46 9.25 -13.10
N VAL A 429 -5.52 9.13 -14.44
CA VAL A 429 -5.36 10.27 -15.37
C VAL A 429 -6.40 11.34 -15.08
N ALA A 430 -7.65 10.95 -14.82
CA ALA A 430 -8.72 11.88 -14.46
C ALA A 430 -8.42 12.65 -13.17
N MET A 431 -7.84 11.99 -12.15
CA MET A 431 -7.40 12.65 -10.92
C MET A 431 -6.32 13.70 -11.19
N HIS A 432 -5.34 13.38 -12.05
CA HIS A 432 -4.29 14.35 -12.40
C HIS A 432 -4.82 15.52 -13.22
N LEU A 433 -5.73 15.28 -14.17
CA LEU A 433 -6.38 16.37 -14.91
C LEU A 433 -7.22 17.26 -13.99
N LEU A 434 -7.91 16.67 -13.01
CA LEU A 434 -8.66 17.41 -11.99
C LEU A 434 -7.72 18.23 -11.11
N ARG A 435 -6.61 17.64 -10.63
CA ARG A 435 -5.57 18.35 -9.91
C ARG A 435 -5.05 19.57 -10.71
N GLU A 436 -4.65 19.34 -11.96
CA GLU A 436 -4.13 20.41 -12.83
C GLU A 436 -5.15 21.50 -13.16
N MET A 437 -6.45 21.18 -13.16
CA MET A 437 -7.50 22.17 -13.36
C MET A 437 -7.71 23.06 -12.14
N LEU A 438 -7.48 22.51 -10.94
CA LEU A 438 -7.79 23.17 -9.67
C LEU A 438 -6.56 23.81 -9.00
N SER A 439 -5.33 23.49 -9.49
CA SER A 439 -4.08 24.14 -9.04
C SER A 439 -3.87 25.44 -9.78
#